data_62b131b0881b6fd35c7075db268347b6
#
_entry.id   62b131b0881b6fd35c7075db268347b6
#
_cell.length_a   1.000
_cell.length_b   1.000
_cell.length_c   1.000
_cell.angle_alpha   90.00
_cell.angle_beta   90.00
_cell.angle_gamma   90.00
#
_symmetry.space_group_name_H-M   'P 1'
#
loop_
_entity.id
_entity.type
_entity.pdbx_description
1 polymer ?
#
loop_
_entity_poly.entity_id
_entity_poly.type
_entity_poly.pdbx_seq_one_letter_code
_entity_poly.pdbx_strand_id
1 'polypeptide(L)'
;MNFRLLIGVAGIAAASVALADNHAANEPEWSMGSPVEIYGCSFKDGIDGYQQSIKHAALVNAWAEEHDAFQNHVGQLMWPDFSDGQYATDFTWLGYWENYADYGADLDKRAEHGAELFVEANKFLEHCSHSEWGAWDVLPADDWTLGDHITEFSDCFYQDGKGDADLLVANIAFAEALTARGLTGADLGIVQLWPRAGAPAGIDNAISFKWITGYPKHSAYANFTHIWWNEGLTNEWNALYGDIVSCDAGRVYQSQVMNTP
;
A
#
# COMPACT_ATOMS: atom_id res chain seq x y z
N MET A 1 -9.60 10.69 -28.78
CA MET A 1 -10.13 9.32 -28.86
C MET A 1 -10.34 8.89 -27.43
N ASN A 2 -11.60 8.76 -26.98
CA ASN A 2 -11.89 8.46 -25.58
C ASN A 2 -11.82 6.95 -25.38
N PHE A 3 -10.77 6.46 -24.74
CA PHE A 3 -10.72 5.09 -24.22
C PHE A 3 -11.45 5.08 -22.87
N ARG A 4 -12.65 4.52 -22.85
CA ARG A 4 -13.32 4.13 -21.63
C ARG A 4 -12.84 2.72 -21.30
N LEU A 5 -12.02 2.61 -20.25
CA LEU A 5 -11.67 1.34 -19.63
C LEU A 5 -12.94 0.83 -18.92
N LEU A 6 -13.51 -0.24 -19.44
CA LEU A 6 -14.59 -0.98 -18.80
C LEU A 6 -13.93 -1.97 -17.83
N ILE A 7 -13.81 -1.58 -16.57
CA ILE A 7 -13.52 -2.53 -15.50
C ILE A 7 -14.83 -3.30 -15.27
N GLY A 8 -14.82 -4.56 -15.69
CA GLY A 8 -15.95 -5.46 -15.52
C GLY A 8 -16.13 -5.82 -14.05
N VAL A 9 -17.10 -5.21 -13.40
CA VAL A 9 -17.61 -5.67 -12.11
C VAL A 9 -18.25 -7.04 -12.34
N ALA A 10 -17.57 -8.11 -11.96
CA ALA A 10 -18.16 -9.45 -11.88
C ALA A 10 -19.15 -9.46 -10.72
N GLY A 11 -20.45 -9.28 -11.03
CA GLY A 11 -21.52 -9.37 -10.07
C GLY A 11 -21.52 -10.74 -9.38
N ILE A 12 -21.34 -10.75 -8.08
CA ILE A 12 -21.56 -11.95 -7.25
C ILE A 12 -23.07 -12.13 -7.13
N ALA A 13 -23.60 -13.07 -7.92
CA ALA A 13 -24.97 -13.55 -7.77
C ALA A 13 -25.07 -14.34 -6.46
N ALA A 14 -25.93 -13.90 -5.56
CA ALA A 14 -26.28 -14.65 -4.36
C ALA A 14 -26.88 -16.00 -4.74
N ALA A 15 -26.09 -17.07 -4.65
CA ALA A 15 -26.57 -18.44 -4.73
C ALA A 15 -26.85 -18.96 -3.32
N SER A 16 -28.09 -19.26 -3.05
CA SER A 16 -28.54 -19.96 -1.85
C SER A 16 -27.83 -21.32 -1.74
N VAL A 17 -26.99 -21.49 -0.73
CA VAL A 17 -26.25 -22.74 -0.50
C VAL A 17 -27.14 -23.73 0.18
N ALA A 18 -27.49 -24.80 -0.53
CA ALA A 18 -27.95 -26.04 0.07
C ALA A 18 -26.74 -26.73 0.72
N LEU A 19 -26.81 -26.98 2.02
CA LEU A 19 -25.82 -27.73 2.77
C LEU A 19 -25.81 -29.19 2.26
N ALA A 20 -24.77 -29.57 1.55
CA ALA A 20 -24.37 -30.93 1.33
C ALA A 20 -22.88 -31.05 1.67
N ASP A 21 -22.60 -31.91 2.65
CA ASP A 21 -21.27 -32.30 3.08
C ASP A 21 -20.38 -32.71 1.91
N ASN A 22 -19.34 -31.90 1.65
CA ASN A 22 -18.11 -32.37 1.05
C ASN A 22 -17.00 -31.36 1.43
N HIS A 23 -16.31 -31.62 2.54
CA HIS A 23 -15.09 -30.97 2.93
C HIS A 23 -13.95 -31.34 1.98
N ALA A 24 -13.91 -30.71 0.81
CA ALA A 24 -12.71 -30.24 0.18
C ALA A 24 -12.94 -28.74 0.00
N ALA A 25 -12.81 -28.00 1.10
CA ALA A 25 -12.73 -26.54 1.03
C ALA A 25 -11.56 -26.24 0.10
N ASN A 26 -11.85 -25.64 -1.05
CA ASN A 26 -10.84 -24.90 -1.79
C ASN A 26 -10.32 -23.85 -0.80
N GLU A 27 -9.14 -24.09 -0.25
CA GLU A 27 -8.42 -23.02 0.43
C GLU A 27 -8.39 -21.86 -0.56
N PRO A 28 -8.74 -20.63 -0.14
CA PRO A 28 -8.69 -19.49 -1.03
C PRO A 28 -7.28 -19.42 -1.59
N GLU A 29 -7.18 -19.48 -2.91
CA GLU A 29 -5.91 -19.48 -3.60
C GLU A 29 -5.27 -18.12 -3.35
N TRP A 30 -4.25 -18.08 -2.49
CA TRP A 30 -3.46 -16.89 -2.19
C TRP A 30 -2.73 -16.45 -3.45
N SER A 31 -3.30 -15.57 -4.23
CA SER A 31 -2.54 -14.81 -5.19
C SER A 31 -1.93 -13.63 -4.45
N MET A 32 -0.61 -13.58 -4.38
CA MET A 32 0.06 -12.33 -4.00
C MET A 32 -0.23 -11.32 -5.10
N GLY A 33 -1.18 -10.43 -4.83
CA GLY A 33 -1.76 -9.50 -5.76
C GLY A 33 -0.75 -8.70 -6.58
N SER A 34 -0.71 -7.41 -6.33
CA SER A 34 0.10 -6.47 -7.11
C SER A 34 1.45 -6.20 -6.46
N PRO A 35 2.55 -6.07 -7.22
CA PRO A 35 3.85 -5.73 -6.67
C PRO A 35 3.92 -4.26 -6.24
N VAL A 36 4.58 -4.03 -5.10
CA VAL A 36 4.83 -2.71 -4.54
C VAL A 36 6.30 -2.57 -4.20
N GLU A 37 6.95 -1.50 -4.64
CA GLU A 37 8.26 -1.08 -4.15
C GLU A 37 8.11 0.04 -3.12
N ILE A 38 8.92 -0.02 -2.06
CA ILE A 38 9.00 1.04 -1.06
C ILE A 38 10.46 1.45 -0.90
N TYR A 39 10.73 2.74 -1.07
CA TYR A 39 12.00 3.38 -0.73
C TYR A 39 11.76 4.35 0.42
N GLY A 40 12.35 4.07 1.58
CA GLY A 40 12.41 5.02 2.70
C GLY A 40 13.73 5.78 2.63
N CYS A 41 13.70 7.08 2.39
CA CYS A 41 14.88 7.87 2.07
C CYS A 41 15.13 9.01 3.06
N SER A 42 16.41 9.35 3.26
CA SER A 42 16.86 10.53 4.00
C SER A 42 17.69 11.46 3.10
N PHE A 43 17.58 12.76 3.34
CA PHE A 43 18.30 13.76 2.58
C PHE A 43 19.69 14.06 3.17
N LYS A 44 20.59 14.50 2.32
CA LYS A 44 21.87 15.09 2.76
C LYS A 44 21.63 16.39 3.50
N ASP A 45 22.48 16.66 4.47
CA ASP A 45 22.44 17.92 5.23
C ASP A 45 22.47 19.16 4.34
N GLY A 46 21.59 20.11 4.64
CA GLY A 46 21.54 21.41 3.95
C GLY A 46 20.89 21.38 2.57
N ILE A 47 20.29 20.26 2.15
CA ILE A 47 19.57 20.14 0.90
C ILE A 47 18.08 20.47 1.11
N ASP A 48 17.47 21.23 0.19
CA ASP A 48 16.01 21.31 0.06
C ASP A 48 15.49 20.00 -0.57
N GLY A 49 15.32 19.01 0.26
CA GLY A 49 14.96 17.65 -0.16
C GLY A 49 13.62 17.59 -0.88
N TYR A 50 12.62 18.36 -0.43
CA TYR A 50 11.30 18.40 -1.06
C TYR A 50 11.41 18.81 -2.54
N GLN A 51 12.07 19.95 -2.81
CA GLN A 51 12.21 20.44 -4.18
C GLN A 51 13.06 19.51 -5.04
N GLN A 52 14.07 18.86 -4.47
CA GLN A 52 14.90 17.91 -5.22
C GLN A 52 14.13 16.62 -5.56
N SER A 53 13.32 16.11 -4.66
CA SER A 53 12.49 14.91 -4.92
C SER A 53 11.46 15.17 -6.01
N ILE A 54 10.81 16.34 -6.01
CA ILE A 54 9.87 16.73 -7.09
C ILE A 54 10.59 16.81 -8.45
N LYS A 55 11.80 17.41 -8.50
CA LYS A 55 12.60 17.45 -9.73
C LYS A 55 13.03 16.06 -10.19
N HIS A 56 13.40 15.20 -9.24
CA HIS A 56 13.79 13.83 -9.55
C HIS A 56 12.60 13.02 -10.08
N ALA A 57 11.41 13.18 -9.48
CA ALA A 57 10.20 12.54 -9.99
C ALA A 57 9.88 12.97 -11.43
N ALA A 58 10.03 14.26 -11.75
CA ALA A 58 9.87 14.74 -13.13
C ALA A 58 10.92 14.12 -14.08
N LEU A 59 12.16 13.91 -13.63
CA LEU A 59 13.19 13.20 -14.39
C LEU A 59 12.82 11.74 -14.63
N VAL A 60 12.32 11.06 -13.58
CA VAL A 60 11.84 9.66 -13.69
C VAL A 60 10.70 9.55 -14.70
N ASN A 61 9.74 10.47 -14.68
CA ASN A 61 8.64 10.49 -15.64
C ASN A 61 9.12 10.70 -17.08
N ALA A 62 10.03 11.65 -17.31
CA ALA A 62 10.61 11.87 -18.64
C ALA A 62 11.38 10.64 -19.15
N TRP A 63 12.14 10.00 -18.26
CA TRP A 63 12.84 8.75 -18.57
C TRP A 63 11.84 7.63 -18.89
N ALA A 64 10.75 7.52 -18.13
CA ALA A 64 9.72 6.51 -18.35
C ALA A 64 9.04 6.65 -19.72
N GLU A 65 8.74 7.90 -20.12
CA GLU A 65 8.21 8.21 -21.46
C GLU A 65 9.21 7.82 -22.56
N GLU A 66 10.51 8.14 -22.40
CA GLU A 66 11.55 7.84 -23.39
C GLU A 66 11.75 6.35 -23.60
N HIS A 67 11.61 5.55 -22.52
CA HIS A 67 11.86 4.10 -22.54
C HIS A 67 10.58 3.26 -22.55
N ASP A 68 9.41 3.88 -22.71
CA ASP A 68 8.11 3.19 -22.65
C ASP A 68 7.97 2.33 -21.38
N ALA A 69 8.43 2.88 -20.24
CA ALA A 69 8.40 2.25 -18.93
C ALA A 69 7.26 2.80 -18.07
N PHE A 70 6.91 2.11 -17.00
CA PHE A 70 5.93 2.55 -16.00
C PHE A 70 4.53 2.84 -16.56
N GLN A 71 4.12 2.13 -17.61
CA GLN A 71 2.82 2.34 -18.28
C GLN A 71 1.63 1.89 -17.40
N ASN A 72 1.83 0.90 -16.54
CA ASN A 72 0.84 0.36 -15.60
C ASN A 72 1.35 0.51 -14.16
N HIS A 73 1.88 1.69 -13.83
CA HIS A 73 2.50 2.00 -12.56
C HIS A 73 1.94 3.30 -11.98
N VAL A 74 1.70 3.31 -10.68
CA VAL A 74 1.41 4.51 -9.90
C VAL A 74 2.58 4.79 -8.97
N GLY A 75 3.24 5.91 -9.14
CA GLY A 75 4.33 6.37 -8.28
C GLY A 75 3.90 7.49 -7.36
N GLN A 76 4.27 7.39 -6.10
CA GLN A 76 3.91 8.35 -5.06
C GLN A 76 5.12 8.80 -4.27
N LEU A 77 5.19 10.08 -3.95
CA LEU A 77 6.04 10.64 -2.88
C LEU A 77 5.19 10.83 -1.64
N MET A 78 5.61 10.24 -0.53
CA MET A 78 4.90 10.31 0.74
C MET A 78 5.73 11.10 1.75
N TRP A 79 5.16 12.19 2.25
CA TRP A 79 5.77 13.10 3.20
C TRP A 79 5.19 12.86 4.58
N PRO A 80 6.03 12.66 5.62
CA PRO A 80 5.53 12.47 6.98
C PRO A 80 4.69 13.66 7.43
N ASP A 81 3.45 13.39 7.89
CA ASP A 81 2.56 14.35 8.50
C ASP A 81 2.49 14.12 10.02
N PHE A 82 2.23 12.87 10.43
CA PHE A 82 2.31 12.43 11.80
C PHE A 82 3.22 11.22 11.93
N SER A 83 4.39 11.39 12.56
CA SER A 83 5.33 10.30 12.84
C SER A 83 6.07 10.58 14.16
N ASP A 84 6.50 9.52 14.84
CA ASP A 84 7.20 9.63 16.14
C ASP A 84 8.71 9.84 16.02
N GLY A 85 9.26 9.94 14.81
CA GLY A 85 10.68 10.09 14.55
C GLY A 85 11.53 8.82 14.74
N GLN A 86 10.95 7.68 15.11
CA GLN A 86 11.69 6.41 15.15
C GLN A 86 12.00 5.88 13.75
N TYR A 87 11.18 6.23 12.79
CA TYR A 87 11.37 5.93 11.38
C TYR A 87 12.08 7.11 10.73
N ALA A 88 13.41 7.06 10.76
CA ALA A 88 14.29 8.15 10.33
C ALA A 88 14.35 8.31 8.79
N THR A 89 13.19 8.40 8.15
CA THR A 89 13.10 8.73 6.73
C THR A 89 12.47 10.11 6.55
N ASP A 90 13.07 10.94 5.73
CA ASP A 90 12.54 12.26 5.42
C ASP A 90 11.34 12.19 4.47
N PHE A 91 11.31 11.15 3.63
CA PHE A 91 10.18 10.83 2.77
C PHE A 91 10.21 9.34 2.37
N THR A 92 9.10 8.88 1.81
CA THR A 92 9.00 7.54 1.25
C THR A 92 8.55 7.65 -0.21
N TRP A 93 9.25 6.93 -1.11
CA TRP A 93 8.74 6.66 -2.44
C TRP A 93 8.01 5.32 -2.42
N LEU A 94 6.79 5.27 -2.94
CA LEU A 94 6.03 4.05 -3.15
C LEU A 94 5.69 3.93 -4.63
N GLY A 95 6.03 2.77 -5.21
CA GLY A 95 5.63 2.38 -6.55
C GLY A 95 4.71 1.17 -6.50
N TYR A 96 3.59 1.24 -7.20
CA TYR A 96 2.60 0.19 -7.31
C TYR A 96 2.42 -0.20 -8.78
N TRP A 97 2.43 -1.49 -9.10
CA TRP A 97 2.15 -2.03 -10.43
C TRP A 97 0.91 -2.92 -10.40
N GLU A 98 0.17 -2.93 -11.49
CA GLU A 98 -1.01 -3.76 -11.62
C GLU A 98 -0.67 -5.27 -11.54
N ASN A 99 0.49 -5.67 -12.07
CA ASN A 99 0.92 -7.06 -12.12
C ASN A 99 2.44 -7.24 -12.15
N TYR A 100 2.90 -8.47 -11.86
CA TYR A 100 4.33 -8.81 -11.82
C TYR A 100 5.01 -8.85 -13.20
N ALA A 101 4.28 -9.00 -14.31
CA ALA A 101 4.88 -9.01 -15.64
C ALA A 101 5.34 -7.59 -16.02
N ASP A 102 4.50 -6.59 -15.80
CA ASP A 102 4.83 -5.19 -16.05
C ASP A 102 5.94 -4.72 -15.09
N TYR A 103 5.84 -5.09 -13.81
CA TYR A 103 6.89 -4.82 -12.83
C TYR A 103 8.25 -5.36 -13.28
N GLY A 104 8.34 -6.63 -13.69
CA GLY A 104 9.58 -7.23 -14.17
C GLY A 104 10.13 -6.55 -15.42
N ALA A 105 9.26 -6.22 -16.39
CA ALA A 105 9.66 -5.51 -17.59
C ALA A 105 10.22 -4.11 -17.29
N ASP A 106 9.62 -3.39 -16.35
CA ASP A 106 10.11 -2.07 -15.93
C ASP A 106 11.42 -2.15 -15.15
N LEU A 107 11.62 -3.19 -14.33
CA LEU A 107 12.91 -3.46 -13.68
C LEU A 107 14.02 -3.72 -14.70
N ASP A 108 13.76 -4.48 -15.75
CA ASP A 108 14.72 -4.75 -16.83
C ASP A 108 15.10 -3.46 -17.54
N LYS A 109 14.12 -2.61 -17.92
CA LYS A 109 14.37 -1.29 -18.53
C LYS A 109 15.18 -0.39 -17.59
N ARG A 110 14.84 -0.37 -16.30
CA ARG A 110 15.58 0.41 -15.28
C ARG A 110 17.01 -0.08 -15.12
N ALA A 111 17.25 -1.39 -15.16
CA ALA A 111 18.59 -1.96 -15.07
C ALA A 111 19.43 -1.63 -16.33
N GLU A 112 18.83 -1.60 -17.51
CA GLU A 112 19.53 -1.32 -18.78
C GLU A 112 19.78 0.19 -18.99
N HIS A 113 18.83 1.04 -18.67
CA HIS A 113 18.82 2.47 -19.03
C HIS A 113 18.73 3.43 -17.85
N GLY A 114 18.48 2.95 -16.62
CA GLY A 114 18.17 3.80 -15.46
C GLY A 114 19.38 4.30 -14.66
N ALA A 115 20.62 4.02 -15.07
CA ALA A 115 21.82 4.40 -14.29
C ALA A 115 21.87 5.89 -13.95
N GLU A 116 21.44 6.76 -14.86
CA GLU A 116 21.41 8.21 -14.68
C GLU A 116 20.44 8.64 -13.57
N LEU A 117 19.30 7.98 -13.42
CA LEU A 117 18.33 8.24 -12.37
C LEU A 117 18.97 8.09 -10.98
N PHE A 118 19.77 7.04 -10.78
CA PHE A 118 20.47 6.80 -9.52
C PHE A 118 21.58 7.82 -9.28
N VAL A 119 22.28 8.25 -10.33
CA VAL A 119 23.31 9.30 -10.23
C VAL A 119 22.67 10.61 -9.78
N GLU A 120 21.51 10.99 -10.33
CA GLU A 120 20.81 12.22 -9.95
C GLU A 120 20.25 12.12 -8.52
N ALA A 121 19.64 10.98 -8.13
CA ALA A 121 19.15 10.74 -6.78
C ALA A 121 20.28 10.86 -5.74
N ASN A 122 21.44 10.30 -6.00
CA ASN A 122 22.60 10.34 -5.11
C ASN A 122 23.17 11.76 -4.90
N LYS A 123 22.75 12.78 -5.66
CA LYS A 123 23.16 14.16 -5.40
C LYS A 123 22.51 14.75 -4.15
N PHE A 124 21.32 14.29 -3.81
CA PHE A 124 20.54 14.84 -2.70
C PHE A 124 20.15 13.81 -1.63
N LEU A 125 20.16 12.51 -1.94
CA LEU A 125 19.88 11.45 -0.97
C LEU A 125 21.16 11.02 -0.26
N GLU A 126 21.06 10.91 1.07
CA GLU A 126 22.11 10.33 1.92
C GLU A 126 21.97 8.81 1.97
N HIS A 127 20.74 8.34 2.20
CA HIS A 127 20.44 6.92 2.34
C HIS A 127 19.01 6.63 1.87
N CYS A 128 18.81 5.44 1.27
CA CYS A 128 17.50 4.86 1.05
C CYS A 128 17.53 3.38 1.45
N SER A 129 16.53 2.96 2.23
CA SER A 129 16.13 1.55 2.26
C SER A 129 15.33 1.23 0.99
N HIS A 130 15.37 0.00 0.53
CA HIS A 130 14.60 -0.46 -0.62
C HIS A 130 14.02 -1.84 -0.34
N SER A 131 12.72 -1.98 -0.53
CA SER A 131 12.02 -3.24 -0.28
C SER A 131 10.89 -3.46 -1.27
N GLU A 132 10.66 -4.74 -1.59
CA GLU A 132 9.59 -5.23 -2.43
C GLU A 132 8.54 -5.94 -1.57
N TRP A 133 7.27 -5.70 -1.89
CA TRP A 133 6.10 -6.22 -1.19
C TRP A 133 5.06 -6.72 -2.19
N GLY A 134 4.21 -7.65 -1.75
CA GLY A 134 3.01 -8.04 -2.48
C GLY A 134 1.78 -7.39 -1.83
N ALA A 135 0.93 -6.74 -2.61
CA ALA A 135 -0.26 -6.06 -2.11
C ALA A 135 -1.51 -6.95 -2.18
N TRP A 136 -2.38 -6.81 -1.17
CA TRP A 136 -3.68 -7.43 -1.09
C TRP A 136 -4.71 -6.42 -0.58
N ASP A 137 -5.79 -6.20 -1.34
CA ASP A 137 -6.87 -5.30 -0.94
C ASP A 137 -7.80 -5.95 0.08
N VAL A 138 -7.94 -5.31 1.24
CA VAL A 138 -8.98 -5.63 2.24
C VAL A 138 -10.28 -4.89 1.89
N LEU A 139 -10.14 -3.61 1.56
CA LEU A 139 -11.20 -2.76 1.03
C LEU A 139 -10.64 -1.95 -0.13
N PRO A 140 -10.97 -2.30 -1.39
CA PRO A 140 -10.48 -1.56 -2.54
C PRO A 140 -10.91 -0.09 -2.51
N ALA A 141 -9.98 0.80 -2.81
CA ALA A 141 -10.24 2.22 -2.97
C ALA A 141 -10.80 2.53 -4.35
N ASP A 142 -11.57 3.62 -4.45
CA ASP A 142 -12.00 4.18 -5.74
C ASP A 142 -10.84 4.96 -6.42
N ASP A 143 -11.10 5.55 -7.59
CA ASP A 143 -10.11 6.25 -8.44
C ASP A 143 -9.41 7.46 -7.78
N TRP A 144 -9.79 7.87 -6.55
CA TRP A 144 -9.12 8.96 -5.84
C TRP A 144 -7.65 8.66 -5.51
N THR A 145 -7.23 7.41 -5.49
CA THR A 145 -5.82 7.01 -5.32
C THR A 145 -4.91 7.46 -6.47
N LEU A 146 -5.49 7.85 -7.60
CA LEU A 146 -4.78 8.44 -8.73
C LEU A 146 -4.51 9.95 -8.56
N GLY A 147 -4.89 10.55 -7.45
CA GLY A 147 -4.63 11.93 -7.06
C GLY A 147 -3.94 12.00 -5.70
N ASP A 148 -3.59 13.21 -5.27
CA ASP A 148 -3.01 13.44 -3.95
C ASP A 148 -3.98 13.01 -2.86
N HIS A 149 -3.49 12.28 -1.84
CA HIS A 149 -4.30 11.68 -0.79
C HIS A 149 -3.51 11.54 0.52
N ILE A 150 -4.15 11.02 1.56
CA ILE A 150 -3.53 10.72 2.85
C ILE A 150 -3.33 9.22 2.95
N THR A 151 -2.16 8.80 3.44
CA THR A 151 -1.85 7.38 3.64
C THR A 151 -1.37 7.15 5.07
N GLU A 152 -1.91 6.15 5.73
CA GLU A 152 -1.51 5.73 7.06
C GLU A 152 -0.89 4.32 6.98
N PHE A 153 0.27 4.14 7.61
CA PHE A 153 1.01 2.88 7.68
C PHE A 153 1.14 2.39 9.11
N SER A 154 0.89 1.10 9.33
CA SER A 154 1.27 0.38 10.54
C SER A 154 2.06 -0.87 10.17
N ASP A 155 3.06 -1.21 10.99
CA ASP A 155 3.76 -2.48 10.91
C ASP A 155 3.07 -3.48 11.84
N CYS A 156 2.70 -4.64 11.29
CA CYS A 156 1.92 -5.65 11.98
C CYS A 156 2.70 -6.96 12.14
N PHE A 157 2.47 -7.64 13.26
CA PHE A 157 3.15 -8.84 13.68
C PHE A 157 2.12 -9.91 14.06
N TYR A 158 2.26 -11.12 13.56
CA TYR A 158 1.39 -12.22 13.99
C TYR A 158 1.62 -12.58 15.44
N GLN A 159 0.53 -12.91 16.14
CA GLN A 159 0.56 -13.55 17.46
C GLN A 159 1.03 -15.01 17.31
N ASP A 160 1.49 -15.60 18.42
CA ASP A 160 1.99 -16.97 18.46
C ASP A 160 0.97 -17.97 17.86
N GLY A 161 1.42 -18.74 16.87
CA GLY A 161 0.62 -19.76 16.20
C GLY A 161 -0.44 -19.25 15.24
N LYS A 162 -0.41 -17.94 14.93
CA LYS A 162 -1.29 -17.30 13.95
C LYS A 162 -0.59 -17.06 12.62
N GLY A 163 -1.37 -16.83 11.55
CA GLY A 163 -0.84 -16.63 10.22
C GLY A 163 -1.88 -16.13 9.22
N ASP A 164 -1.51 -16.19 7.94
CA ASP A 164 -2.28 -15.61 6.85
C ASP A 164 -3.72 -16.15 6.75
N ALA A 165 -3.94 -17.43 7.06
CA ALA A 165 -5.28 -18.02 7.01
C ALA A 165 -6.24 -17.43 8.05
N ASP A 166 -5.74 -17.17 9.28
CA ASP A 166 -6.52 -16.50 10.32
C ASP A 166 -6.84 -15.05 9.91
N LEU A 167 -5.82 -14.37 9.36
CA LEU A 167 -5.92 -12.98 8.92
C LEU A 167 -6.94 -12.78 7.80
N LEU A 168 -6.98 -13.70 6.82
CA LEU A 168 -7.94 -13.62 5.71
C LEU A 168 -9.39 -13.65 6.19
N VAL A 169 -9.72 -14.53 7.15
CA VAL A 169 -11.07 -14.60 7.73
C VAL A 169 -11.43 -13.29 8.42
N ALA A 170 -10.48 -12.72 9.18
CA ALA A 170 -10.66 -11.43 9.83
C ALA A 170 -10.84 -10.28 8.82
N ASN A 171 -10.07 -10.28 7.73
CA ASN A 171 -10.18 -9.27 6.67
C ASN A 171 -11.57 -9.23 6.03
N ILE A 172 -12.12 -10.38 5.68
CA ILE A 172 -13.46 -10.49 5.10
C ILE A 172 -14.50 -9.91 6.07
N ALA A 173 -14.46 -10.34 7.32
CA ALA A 173 -15.41 -9.88 8.34
C ALA A 173 -15.26 -8.36 8.61
N PHE A 174 -14.04 -7.83 8.56
CA PHE A 174 -13.80 -6.41 8.76
C PHE A 174 -14.30 -5.56 7.59
N ALA A 175 -14.08 -6.00 6.35
CA ALA A 175 -14.62 -5.35 5.16
C ALA A 175 -16.16 -5.29 5.20
N GLU A 176 -16.82 -6.36 5.66
CA GLU A 176 -18.27 -6.37 5.89
C GLU A 176 -18.70 -5.38 6.97
N ALA A 177 -17.96 -5.31 8.09
CA ALA A 177 -18.23 -4.37 9.18
C ALA A 177 -18.08 -2.90 8.74
N LEU A 178 -17.07 -2.58 7.93
CA LEU A 178 -16.89 -1.25 7.33
C LEU A 178 -18.07 -0.89 6.41
N THR A 179 -18.44 -1.81 5.52
CA THR A 179 -19.56 -1.64 4.59
C THR A 179 -20.90 -1.45 5.32
N ALA A 180 -21.13 -2.20 6.40
CA ALA A 180 -22.33 -2.08 7.24
C ALA A 180 -22.45 -0.71 7.92
N ARG A 181 -21.32 0.00 8.10
CA ARG A 181 -21.24 1.40 8.62
C ARG A 181 -21.33 2.43 7.51
N GLY A 182 -21.50 2.02 6.25
CA GLY A 182 -21.54 2.90 5.08
C GLY A 182 -20.17 3.41 4.64
N LEU A 183 -19.07 2.82 5.12
CA LEU A 183 -17.73 3.12 4.64
C LEU A 183 -17.43 2.29 3.40
N THR A 184 -16.99 2.95 2.34
CA THR A 184 -16.76 2.36 1.01
C THR A 184 -15.41 2.80 0.44
N GLY A 185 -15.06 2.31 -0.73
CA GLY A 185 -13.88 2.73 -1.48
C GLY A 185 -13.81 4.23 -1.78
N ALA A 186 -14.95 4.93 -1.75
CA ALA A 186 -15.01 6.40 -1.89
C ALA A 186 -14.50 7.14 -0.64
N ASP A 187 -14.54 6.50 0.53
CA ASP A 187 -14.18 7.09 1.82
C ASP A 187 -12.76 6.73 2.25
N LEU A 188 -12.36 5.48 1.99
CA LEU A 188 -11.04 4.94 2.31
C LEU A 188 -10.73 3.70 1.49
N GLY A 189 -9.45 3.37 1.37
CA GLY A 189 -8.97 2.09 0.88
C GLY A 189 -8.10 1.42 1.93
N ILE A 190 -8.16 0.10 2.03
CA ILE A 190 -7.30 -0.66 2.94
C ILE A 190 -6.57 -1.74 2.15
N VAL A 191 -5.24 -1.72 2.22
CA VAL A 191 -4.38 -2.71 1.60
C VAL A 191 -3.39 -3.25 2.63
N GLN A 192 -3.08 -4.53 2.52
CA GLN A 192 -2.01 -5.17 3.29
C GLN A 192 -0.85 -5.47 2.35
N LEU A 193 0.38 -5.22 2.81
CA LEU A 193 1.59 -5.52 2.07
C LEU A 193 2.39 -6.60 2.78
N TRP A 194 2.63 -7.72 2.10
CA TRP A 194 3.48 -8.81 2.58
C TRP A 194 4.91 -8.65 2.07
N PRO A 195 5.93 -8.86 2.95
CA PRO A 195 7.33 -8.70 2.58
C PRO A 195 7.76 -9.76 1.57
N ARG A 196 8.48 -9.34 0.52
CA ARG A 196 9.09 -10.24 -0.46
C ARG A 196 10.60 -10.16 -0.44
N ALA A 197 11.16 -8.99 -0.72
CA ALA A 197 12.60 -8.79 -0.76
C ALA A 197 12.99 -7.47 -0.09
N GLY A 198 14.17 -7.40 0.51
CA GLY A 198 14.69 -6.18 1.12
C GLY A 198 13.92 -5.68 2.36
N ALA A 199 12.84 -6.33 2.74
CA ALA A 199 12.10 -5.98 3.95
C ALA A 199 12.93 -6.28 5.20
N PRO A 200 12.73 -5.55 6.32
CA PRO A 200 13.42 -5.83 7.56
C PRO A 200 13.11 -7.26 8.03
N ALA A 201 14.08 -8.16 7.89
CA ALA A 201 14.00 -9.56 8.29
C ALA A 201 14.98 -9.80 9.43
N GLY A 202 14.64 -9.34 10.62
CA GLY A 202 15.28 -9.83 11.85
C GLY A 202 14.51 -11.04 12.35
N ILE A 203 15.20 -12.10 12.79
CA ILE A 203 14.55 -13.31 13.31
C ILE A 203 13.60 -12.98 14.46
N ASP A 204 13.88 -11.93 15.23
CA ASP A 204 13.12 -11.51 16.42
C ASP A 204 12.19 -10.29 16.19
N ASN A 205 12.24 -9.63 15.01
CA ASN A 205 11.45 -8.43 14.68
C ASN A 205 11.05 -8.39 13.21
N ALA A 206 10.81 -9.52 12.58
CA ALA A 206 10.34 -9.56 11.20
C ALA A 206 8.90 -9.03 11.15
N ILE A 207 8.69 -7.94 10.43
CA ILE A 207 7.35 -7.44 10.13
C ILE A 207 6.61 -8.54 9.35
N SER A 208 5.44 -8.97 9.85
CA SER A 208 4.63 -9.97 9.17
C SER A 208 3.98 -9.38 7.93
N PHE A 209 3.42 -8.18 8.07
CA PHE A 209 2.88 -7.40 6.96
C PHE A 209 2.74 -5.92 7.37
N LYS A 210 2.56 -5.04 6.38
CA LYS A 210 2.17 -3.65 6.63
C LYS A 210 0.67 -3.52 6.41
N TRP A 211 0.00 -2.84 7.34
CA TRP A 211 -1.37 -2.37 7.18
C TRP A 211 -1.34 -0.95 6.66
N ILE A 212 -1.96 -0.71 5.52
CA ILE A 212 -2.03 0.60 4.90
C ILE A 212 -3.48 1.00 4.76
N THR A 213 -3.81 2.20 5.23
CA THR A 213 -5.11 2.81 4.99
C THR A 213 -4.93 4.12 4.24
N GLY A 214 -5.54 4.22 3.08
CA GLY A 214 -5.58 5.45 2.28
C GLY A 214 -6.89 6.21 2.51
N TYR A 215 -6.83 7.54 2.43
CA TYR A 215 -7.99 8.42 2.57
C TYR A 215 -7.93 9.53 1.51
N PRO A 216 -9.04 9.86 0.81
CA PRO A 216 -9.02 10.87 -0.24
C PRO A 216 -8.61 12.27 0.24
N LYS A 217 -8.73 12.55 1.54
CA LYS A 217 -8.39 13.84 2.16
C LYS A 217 -8.38 13.76 3.68
N HIS A 218 -7.80 14.75 4.35
CA HIS A 218 -7.75 14.84 5.82
C HIS A 218 -9.14 14.76 6.50
N SER A 219 -10.19 15.28 5.88
CA SER A 219 -11.54 15.17 6.47
C SER A 219 -12.09 13.74 6.43
N ALA A 220 -11.70 12.92 5.47
CA ALA A 220 -12.05 11.49 5.44
C ALA A 220 -11.24 10.74 6.52
N TYR A 221 -9.95 11.01 6.65
CA TYR A 221 -9.12 10.52 7.75
C TYR A 221 -9.72 10.88 9.12
N ALA A 222 -10.09 12.14 9.33
CA ALA A 222 -10.69 12.59 10.60
C ALA A 222 -12.04 11.92 10.87
N ASN A 223 -12.87 11.72 9.84
CA ASN A 223 -14.15 11.00 9.96
C ASN A 223 -13.94 9.53 10.33
N PHE A 224 -13.01 8.84 9.66
CA PHE A 224 -12.66 7.46 10.00
C PHE A 224 -12.12 7.36 11.43
N THR A 225 -11.24 8.26 11.85
CA THR A 225 -10.70 8.33 13.22
C THR A 225 -11.83 8.54 14.24
N HIS A 226 -12.84 9.36 13.91
CA HIS A 226 -14.02 9.53 14.78
C HIS A 226 -14.80 8.22 14.91
N ILE A 227 -15.11 7.54 13.81
CA ILE A 227 -15.81 6.25 13.79
C ILE A 227 -15.01 5.20 14.57
N TRP A 228 -13.69 5.18 14.36
CA TRP A 228 -12.77 4.25 15.02
C TRP A 228 -12.84 4.35 16.53
N TRP A 229 -12.72 5.56 17.09
CA TRP A 229 -12.65 5.77 18.54
C TRP A 229 -14.01 5.96 19.21
N ASN A 230 -14.96 6.63 18.58
CA ASN A 230 -16.19 7.07 19.23
C ASN A 230 -17.42 6.22 18.86
N GLU A 231 -17.39 5.48 17.76
CA GLU A 231 -18.51 4.66 17.32
C GLU A 231 -18.26 3.14 17.45
N GLY A 232 -17.17 2.76 18.11
CA GLY A 232 -16.89 1.39 18.51
C GLY A 232 -16.25 0.50 17.43
N LEU A 233 -15.78 1.06 16.30
CA LEU A 233 -15.06 0.29 15.28
C LEU A 233 -13.78 -0.35 15.82
N THR A 234 -13.08 0.33 16.76
CA THR A 234 -11.94 -0.24 17.50
C THR A 234 -12.30 -1.55 18.21
N ASN A 235 -13.50 -1.64 18.81
CA ASN A 235 -13.91 -2.86 19.51
C ASN A 235 -14.16 -4.00 18.52
N GLU A 236 -14.72 -3.72 17.35
CA GLU A 236 -14.92 -4.71 16.29
C GLU A 236 -13.58 -5.17 15.74
N TRP A 237 -12.66 -4.23 15.48
CA TRP A 237 -11.30 -4.57 15.05
C TRP A 237 -10.59 -5.47 16.08
N ASN A 238 -10.62 -5.11 17.36
CA ASN A 238 -10.02 -5.92 18.42
C ASN A 238 -10.66 -7.31 18.53
N ALA A 239 -11.97 -7.43 18.33
CA ALA A 239 -12.64 -8.74 18.34
C ALA A 239 -12.23 -9.62 17.16
N LEU A 240 -11.92 -9.04 15.98
CA LEU A 240 -11.52 -9.76 14.79
C LEU A 240 -10.02 -10.06 14.75
N TYR A 241 -9.20 -9.11 15.14
CA TYR A 241 -7.74 -9.16 14.94
C TYR A 241 -6.92 -9.28 16.22
N GLY A 242 -7.47 -8.94 17.40
CA GLY A 242 -6.69 -8.81 18.63
C GLY A 242 -5.94 -10.07 19.06
N ASP A 243 -6.47 -11.26 18.72
CA ASP A 243 -5.80 -12.56 18.96
C ASP A 243 -4.96 -13.04 17.77
N ILE A 244 -4.97 -12.30 16.64
CA ILE A 244 -4.30 -12.71 15.40
C ILE A 244 -3.03 -11.87 15.19
N VAL A 245 -3.12 -10.56 15.36
CA VAL A 245 -2.03 -9.63 15.09
C VAL A 245 -1.91 -8.55 16.15
N SER A 246 -0.71 -7.98 16.24
CA SER A 246 -0.41 -6.74 16.94
C SER A 246 0.22 -5.78 15.94
N CYS A 247 -0.32 -4.57 15.83
CA CYS A 247 0.23 -3.52 14.97
C CYS A 247 0.77 -2.37 15.82
N ASP A 248 1.80 -1.68 15.32
CA ASP A 248 2.31 -0.47 15.92
C ASP A 248 1.36 0.73 15.67
N ALA A 249 1.71 1.89 16.24
CA ALA A 249 0.97 3.12 15.99
C ALA A 249 1.09 3.54 14.52
N GLY A 250 -0.04 3.95 13.93
CA GLY A 250 -0.08 4.41 12.54
C GLY A 250 0.78 5.66 12.33
N ARG A 251 1.50 5.69 11.23
CA ARG A 251 2.27 6.83 10.73
C ARG A 251 1.53 7.40 9.53
N VAL A 252 1.23 8.67 9.57
CA VAL A 252 0.42 9.34 8.54
C VAL A 252 1.30 10.15 7.62
N TYR A 253 1.04 10.05 6.33
CA TYR A 253 1.77 10.72 5.27
C TYR A 253 0.81 11.47 4.34
N GLN A 254 1.27 12.58 3.83
CA GLN A 254 0.70 13.20 2.64
C GLN A 254 1.30 12.51 1.41
N SER A 255 0.47 11.83 0.64
CA SER A 255 0.85 11.13 -0.58
C SER A 255 0.60 12.04 -1.77
N GLN A 256 1.65 12.36 -2.50
CA GLN A 256 1.61 13.11 -3.75
C GLN A 256 1.85 12.15 -4.91
N VAL A 257 0.86 11.99 -5.76
CA VAL A 257 0.97 11.12 -6.94
C VAL A 257 1.81 11.80 -8.01
N MET A 258 2.85 11.12 -8.47
CA MET A 258 3.84 11.65 -9.39
C MET A 258 3.64 11.18 -10.83
N ASN A 259 3.12 9.97 -11.02
CA ASN A 259 2.70 9.45 -12.31
C ASN A 259 1.50 8.53 -12.15
N THR A 260 0.71 8.45 -13.18
CA THR A 260 -0.43 7.53 -13.32
C THR A 260 -0.37 6.87 -14.69
N PRO A 261 -0.94 5.66 -14.84
CA PRO A 261 -1.04 4.99 -16.13
C PRO A 261 -1.73 5.83 -17.21
#